data_c5656ca6e97594ce518fdd88ce851cc8
#
_entry.id   c5656ca6e97594ce518fdd88ce851cc8
#
_cell.length_a   1.000
_cell.length_b   1.000
_cell.length_c   1.000
_cell.angle_alpha   90.00
_cell.angle_beta   90.00
_cell.angle_gamma   90.00
#
_symmetry.space_group_name_H-M   'P 1'
#
loop_
_entity.id
_entity.type
_entity.pdbx_description
1 polymer ?
#
loop_
_entity_poly.entity_id
_entity_poly.type
_entity_poly.pdbx_seq_one_letter_code
_entity_poly.pdbx_strand_id
1 'polypeptide(L)'
;MKIPLLGGYSKRRSVNQDAQRTVNLYLETDTAEPESGSALYMVPGKTEFAAIGNGPIRAMISHNHLVIAISENGVYRINETGAGTRIGTITLDGTKRVALSANRNHVIAVTGQNAYIITGSSVTSVTDTDFAGSYLVDYLDGYFVFAIPDSQQFYISAINDGSSFDALDFAQAESNLDDIVGLVVDHRELWLFGSKSIEIWYNSGATDFPLARRDGAVLEVGCAAPQSISKADNTIFWLGRNAHGQGLVYRADQYNPQIISNRGIEYEIGQMPDIGKATAFAYQQSGHTFYVLSFPESMRTYVYDASIQDPELAWHVRETYAQGRDRANCHVFAFGKHL
;
A
#
# COMPACT_ATOMS: atom_id res chain seq x y z
N MET A 1 -10.17 35.97 22.26
CA MET A 1 -10.40 34.83 21.37
C MET A 1 -9.08 34.54 20.67
N LYS A 2 -8.44 33.38 20.94
CA LYS A 2 -7.27 32.95 20.18
C LYS A 2 -7.78 32.37 18.86
N ILE A 3 -7.31 32.87 17.73
CA ILE A 3 -7.62 32.31 16.41
C ILE A 3 -6.58 31.21 16.16
N PRO A 4 -6.96 29.94 16.02
CA PRO A 4 -6.02 28.89 15.66
C PRO A 4 -5.49 29.15 14.24
N LEU A 5 -4.21 29.45 14.11
CA LEU A 5 -3.55 29.68 12.81
C LEU A 5 -2.90 28.41 12.28
N LEU A 6 -2.75 27.38 13.12
CA LEU A 6 -2.14 26.11 12.78
C LEU A 6 -3.24 25.10 12.46
N GLY A 7 -3.07 24.36 11.38
CA GLY A 7 -4.00 23.32 10.98
C GLY A 7 -3.47 22.44 9.85
N GLY A 8 -4.25 21.46 9.49
CA GLY A 8 -3.98 20.55 8.40
C GLY A 8 -4.15 21.20 7.02
N TYR A 9 -3.95 20.39 5.99
CA TYR A 9 -4.23 20.81 4.61
C TYR A 9 -5.72 20.69 4.30
N SER A 10 -6.32 21.80 3.89
CA SER A 10 -7.69 21.83 3.39
C SER A 10 -7.83 22.92 2.33
N LYS A 11 -8.14 22.53 1.09
CA LYS A 11 -8.41 23.47 0.00
C LYS A 11 -9.81 23.23 -0.53
N ARG A 12 -10.77 23.91 0.05
CA ARG A 12 -12.17 23.78 -0.32
C ARG A 12 -12.49 24.52 -1.62
N ARG A 13 -13.65 24.24 -2.17
CA ARG A 13 -14.16 24.86 -3.42
C ARG A 13 -14.21 26.38 -3.30
N SER A 14 -14.46 26.91 -2.12
CA SER A 14 -14.48 28.34 -1.83
C SER A 14 -13.41 28.69 -0.81
N VAL A 15 -12.56 29.66 -1.13
CA VAL A 15 -11.55 30.22 -0.21
C VAL A 15 -12.16 30.84 1.04
N ASN A 16 -13.45 31.21 1.01
CA ASN A 16 -14.16 31.73 2.16
C ASN A 16 -14.50 30.64 3.19
N GLN A 17 -14.44 29.36 2.81
CA GLN A 17 -14.69 28.24 3.72
C GLN A 17 -13.42 27.76 4.37
N ASP A 18 -12.39 27.51 3.56
CA ASP A 18 -11.06 27.12 4.02
C ASP A 18 -10.08 27.12 2.81
N ALA A 19 -8.84 27.57 3.07
CA ALA A 19 -7.78 27.59 2.05
C ALA A 19 -6.41 27.33 2.69
N GLN A 20 -6.34 26.51 3.74
CA GLN A 20 -5.11 26.25 4.44
C GLN A 20 -4.20 25.29 3.65
N ARG A 21 -2.95 25.66 3.52
CA ARG A 21 -1.93 24.88 2.82
C ARG A 21 -0.76 24.58 3.73
N THR A 22 -0.65 23.32 4.16
CA THR A 22 0.47 22.82 4.97
C THR A 22 1.35 21.91 4.09
N VAL A 23 2.55 22.35 3.78
CA VAL A 23 3.46 21.66 2.84
C VAL A 23 4.77 21.36 3.54
N ASN A 24 5.18 20.07 3.50
CA ASN A 24 6.38 19.54 4.14
C ASN A 24 6.46 19.84 5.65
N LEU A 25 5.31 20.06 6.26
CA LEU A 25 5.14 20.26 7.69
C LEU A 25 4.02 19.34 8.17
N TYR A 26 4.14 18.80 9.36
CA TYR A 26 3.07 18.06 10.02
C TYR A 26 2.78 18.69 11.39
N LEU A 27 1.54 18.53 11.82
CA LEU A 27 1.05 19.09 13.06
C LEU A 27 1.38 18.13 14.21
N GLU A 28 1.91 18.66 15.29
CA GLU A 28 1.98 17.99 16.58
C GLU A 28 1.13 18.75 17.59
N THR A 29 0.25 18.06 18.29
CA THR A 29 -0.65 18.65 19.29
C THR A 29 -0.31 18.10 20.67
N ASP A 30 -0.14 18.98 21.64
CA ASP A 30 -0.09 18.57 23.04
C ASP A 30 -1.49 18.11 23.48
N THR A 31 -1.60 16.85 23.89
CA THR A 31 -2.88 16.28 24.35
C THR A 31 -3.37 16.91 25.65
N ALA A 32 -2.49 17.52 26.44
CA ALA A 32 -2.84 18.19 27.70
C ALA A 32 -3.39 19.62 27.49
N GLU A 33 -2.92 20.33 26.45
CA GLU A 33 -3.36 21.67 26.11
C GLU A 33 -3.57 21.85 24.59
N PRO A 34 -4.59 21.23 23.99
CA PRO A 34 -4.78 21.23 22.53
C PRO A 34 -4.89 22.61 21.90
N GLU A 35 -5.41 23.60 22.64
CA GLU A 35 -5.62 24.97 22.14
C GLU A 35 -4.36 25.85 22.15
N SER A 36 -3.34 25.49 22.92
CA SER A 36 -2.12 26.29 23.10
C SER A 36 -0.81 25.54 22.80
N GLY A 37 -0.86 24.20 22.75
CA GLY A 37 0.29 23.33 22.62
C GLY A 37 0.48 22.73 21.22
N SER A 38 0.00 23.39 20.15
CA SER A 38 0.20 22.88 18.78
C SER A 38 1.43 23.49 18.12
N ALA A 39 2.23 22.67 17.45
CA ALA A 39 3.41 23.07 16.69
C ALA A 39 3.44 22.41 15.30
N LEU A 40 4.08 23.06 14.35
CA LEU A 40 4.37 22.47 13.04
C LEU A 40 5.84 22.03 12.99
N TYR A 41 6.04 20.74 12.72
CA TYR A 41 7.37 20.17 12.54
C TYR A 41 7.66 19.92 11.07
N MET A 42 8.91 20.13 10.68
CA MET A 42 9.35 19.86 9.32
C MET A 42 9.46 18.35 9.07
N VAL A 43 8.99 17.92 7.91
CA VAL A 43 9.27 16.57 7.42
C VAL A 43 10.78 16.44 7.17
N PRO A 44 11.45 15.40 7.70
CA PRO A 44 12.88 15.20 7.49
C PRO A 44 13.25 15.11 6.02
N GLY A 45 14.41 15.63 5.68
CA GLY A 45 14.99 15.48 4.33
C GLY A 45 15.36 14.02 4.05
N LYS A 46 15.51 13.70 2.76
CA LYS A 46 15.92 12.36 2.29
C LYS A 46 17.35 12.43 1.76
N THR A 47 18.17 11.44 2.14
CA THR A 47 19.53 11.24 1.63
C THR A 47 19.61 9.92 0.89
N GLU A 48 20.50 9.81 -0.08
CA GLU A 48 20.77 8.56 -0.76
C GLU A 48 21.37 7.55 0.22
N PHE A 49 20.78 6.35 0.30
CA PHE A 49 21.28 5.24 1.10
C PHE A 49 22.05 4.23 0.26
N ALA A 50 21.54 3.92 -0.92
CA ALA A 50 22.16 2.96 -1.84
C ALA A 50 21.91 3.39 -3.29
N ALA A 51 22.94 3.31 -4.13
CA ALA A 51 22.81 3.47 -5.57
C ALA A 51 22.68 2.09 -6.23
N ILE A 52 21.47 1.79 -6.74
CA ILE A 52 21.17 0.52 -7.40
C ILE A 52 20.39 0.75 -8.69
N GLY A 53 20.79 0.05 -9.76
CA GLY A 53 20.13 0.17 -11.06
C GLY A 53 20.13 1.58 -11.63
N ASN A 54 19.43 1.76 -12.75
CA ASN A 54 19.34 3.05 -13.45
C ASN A 54 17.89 3.55 -13.59
N GLY A 55 16.94 2.79 -13.08
CA GLY A 55 15.51 3.08 -13.23
C GLY A 55 14.80 3.27 -11.89
N PRO A 56 13.48 3.49 -11.95
CA PRO A 56 12.69 3.66 -10.75
C PRO A 56 12.70 2.38 -9.90
N ILE A 57 12.66 2.55 -8.59
CA ILE A 57 12.42 1.45 -7.67
C ILE A 57 10.94 1.07 -7.78
N ARG A 58 10.68 -0.17 -8.16
CA ARG A 58 9.33 -0.71 -8.37
C ARG A 58 8.73 -1.34 -7.13
N ALA A 59 9.57 -2.00 -6.34
CA ALA A 59 9.17 -2.64 -5.08
C ALA A 59 10.39 -2.84 -4.18
N MET A 60 10.15 -2.88 -2.88
CA MET A 60 11.16 -3.23 -1.86
C MET A 60 10.51 -4.04 -0.76
N ILE A 61 11.28 -4.97 -0.22
CA ILE A 61 10.89 -5.76 0.96
C ILE A 61 12.11 -6.06 1.82
N SER A 62 11.94 -6.05 3.14
CA SER A 62 12.98 -6.51 4.07
C SER A 62 12.85 -8.02 4.29
N HIS A 63 13.93 -8.75 4.12
CA HIS A 63 13.97 -10.19 4.31
C HIS A 63 15.35 -10.64 4.80
N ASN A 64 15.40 -11.38 5.91
CA ASN A 64 16.63 -11.97 6.46
C ASN A 64 17.80 -10.98 6.57
N HIS A 65 17.58 -9.82 7.22
CA HIS A 65 18.56 -8.75 7.40
C HIS A 65 19.11 -8.15 6.09
N LEU A 66 18.38 -8.28 5.00
CA LEU A 66 18.66 -7.66 3.71
C LEU A 66 17.43 -6.89 3.25
N VAL A 67 17.62 -5.91 2.40
CA VAL A 67 16.54 -5.34 1.59
C VAL A 67 16.66 -5.92 0.19
N ILE A 68 15.59 -6.54 -0.29
CA ILE A 68 15.42 -6.91 -1.69
C ILE A 68 14.70 -5.76 -2.38
N ALA A 69 15.33 -5.21 -3.39
CA ALA A 69 14.79 -4.10 -4.17
C ALA A 69 14.78 -4.43 -5.65
N ILE A 70 13.73 -3.99 -6.33
CA ILE A 70 13.59 -4.17 -7.79
C ILE A 70 13.69 -2.80 -8.44
N SER A 71 14.74 -2.60 -9.24
CA SER A 71 14.96 -1.41 -10.06
C SER A 71 14.90 -1.79 -11.52
N GLU A 72 13.96 -1.22 -12.27
CA GLU A 72 13.58 -1.71 -13.60
C GLU A 72 13.31 -3.22 -13.55
N ASN A 73 14.10 -4.02 -14.27
CA ASN A 73 14.05 -5.48 -14.29
C ASN A 73 15.14 -6.14 -13.45
N GLY A 74 16.02 -5.37 -12.83
CA GLY A 74 17.10 -5.87 -11.98
C GLY A 74 16.62 -6.13 -10.56
N VAL A 75 16.97 -7.26 -10.00
CA VAL A 75 16.76 -7.60 -8.60
C VAL A 75 18.08 -7.39 -7.85
N TYR A 76 18.00 -6.61 -6.79
CA TYR A 76 19.16 -6.21 -5.98
C TYR A 76 18.95 -6.61 -4.53
N ARG A 77 20.00 -7.08 -3.89
CA ARG A 77 20.09 -7.14 -2.43
C ARG A 77 20.88 -5.94 -1.93
N ILE A 78 20.44 -5.34 -0.85
CA ILE A 78 21.09 -4.21 -0.20
C ILE A 78 21.35 -4.61 1.26
N ASN A 79 22.54 -4.36 1.74
CA ASN A 79 22.92 -4.61 3.13
C ASN A 79 22.83 -3.34 3.99
N GLU A 80 23.11 -3.46 5.28
CA GLU A 80 23.05 -2.36 6.26
C GLU A 80 23.99 -1.18 5.96
N THR A 81 25.06 -1.39 5.18
CA THR A 81 25.99 -0.34 4.78
C THR A 81 25.57 0.39 3.51
N GLY A 82 24.44 0.00 2.88
CA GLY A 82 23.97 0.54 1.62
C GLY A 82 24.65 -0.08 0.39
N ALA A 83 25.48 -1.12 0.57
CA ALA A 83 26.07 -1.82 -0.56
C ALA A 83 25.02 -2.66 -1.28
N GLY A 84 24.73 -2.30 -2.53
CA GLY A 84 23.77 -2.98 -3.39
C GLY A 84 24.47 -3.97 -4.34
N THR A 85 23.97 -5.18 -4.45
CA THR A 85 24.47 -6.21 -5.36
C THR A 85 23.31 -6.74 -6.21
N ARG A 86 23.46 -6.72 -7.54
CA ARG A 86 22.48 -7.36 -8.44
C ARG A 86 22.59 -8.88 -8.32
N ILE A 87 21.47 -9.53 -8.03
CA ILE A 87 21.38 -10.99 -7.86
C ILE A 87 20.64 -11.70 -8.98
N GLY A 88 19.98 -10.95 -9.86
CA GLY A 88 19.27 -11.52 -11.00
C GLY A 88 18.42 -10.49 -11.74
N THR A 89 17.57 -11.00 -12.62
CA THR A 89 16.60 -10.25 -13.42
C THR A 89 15.26 -10.92 -13.42
N ILE A 90 14.21 -10.12 -13.60
CA ILE A 90 12.84 -10.57 -13.82
C ILE A 90 12.32 -10.03 -15.16
N THR A 91 11.35 -10.70 -15.74
CA THR A 91 10.59 -10.18 -16.89
C THR A 91 9.43 -9.35 -16.37
N LEU A 92 9.29 -8.14 -16.85
CA LEU A 92 8.21 -7.22 -16.47
C LEU A 92 7.09 -7.29 -17.50
N ASP A 93 5.86 -7.16 -17.03
CA ASP A 93 4.71 -6.91 -17.88
C ASP A 93 4.43 -5.40 -17.95
N GLY A 94 5.05 -4.77 -18.93
CA GLY A 94 4.91 -3.33 -19.19
C GLY A 94 5.40 -2.45 -18.03
N THR A 95 4.61 -1.44 -17.68
CA THR A 95 4.91 -0.47 -16.62
C THR A 95 4.30 -0.82 -15.27
N LYS A 96 3.61 -1.96 -15.17
CA LYS A 96 2.95 -2.38 -13.94
C LYS A 96 3.96 -2.58 -12.80
N ARG A 97 3.53 -2.37 -11.58
CA ARG A 97 4.36 -2.64 -10.40
C ARG A 97 4.59 -4.13 -10.23
N VAL A 98 5.67 -4.45 -9.54
CA VAL A 98 5.96 -5.79 -9.05
C VAL A 98 5.40 -5.90 -7.64
N ALA A 99 4.63 -6.94 -7.36
CA ALA A 99 4.24 -7.26 -6.00
C ALA A 99 5.26 -8.22 -5.39
N LEU A 100 5.60 -7.98 -4.14
CA LEU A 100 6.52 -8.78 -3.34
C LEU A 100 5.83 -9.23 -2.07
N SER A 101 5.99 -10.50 -1.74
CA SER A 101 5.68 -11.01 -0.41
C SER A 101 6.76 -12.00 0.03
N ALA A 102 6.85 -12.28 1.32
CA ALA A 102 7.90 -13.13 1.84
C ALA A 102 7.38 -14.06 2.93
N ASN A 103 7.91 -15.26 2.96
CA ASN A 103 7.89 -16.14 4.11
C ASN A 103 9.27 -16.18 4.77
N ARG A 104 9.48 -17.10 5.71
CA ARG A 104 10.78 -17.26 6.36
C ARG A 104 11.91 -17.68 5.39
N ASN A 105 11.57 -18.39 4.33
CA ASN A 105 12.53 -19.09 3.47
C ASN A 105 12.94 -18.25 2.25
N HIS A 106 12.00 -17.53 1.65
CA HIS A 106 12.22 -16.80 0.40
C HIS A 106 11.24 -15.64 0.24
N VAL A 107 11.57 -14.78 -0.69
CA VAL A 107 10.67 -13.75 -1.22
C VAL A 107 10.11 -14.25 -2.55
N ILE A 108 8.83 -14.03 -2.79
CA ILE A 108 8.23 -14.20 -4.10
C ILE A 108 7.96 -12.84 -4.74
N ALA A 109 8.27 -12.73 -6.04
CA ALA A 109 7.94 -11.57 -6.85
C ALA A 109 6.99 -12.00 -7.97
N VAL A 110 5.89 -11.27 -8.17
CA VAL A 110 4.95 -11.52 -9.27
C VAL A 110 4.86 -10.31 -10.19
N THR A 111 4.79 -10.58 -11.50
CA THR A 111 4.80 -9.56 -12.56
C THR A 111 3.67 -9.77 -13.60
N GLY A 112 2.61 -10.42 -13.22
CA GLY A 112 1.50 -10.84 -14.08
C GLY A 112 1.66 -12.29 -14.50
N GLN A 113 2.15 -12.54 -15.68
CA GLN A 113 2.33 -13.92 -16.21
C GLN A 113 3.49 -14.68 -15.56
N ASN A 114 4.37 -14.02 -14.83
CA ASN A 114 5.57 -14.64 -14.28
C ASN A 114 5.64 -14.46 -12.78
N ALA A 115 6.19 -15.47 -12.10
CA ALA A 115 6.59 -15.42 -10.72
C ALA A 115 8.05 -15.84 -10.56
N TYR A 116 8.70 -15.30 -9.53
CA TYR A 116 10.12 -15.54 -9.25
C TYR A 116 10.32 -15.77 -7.77
N ILE A 117 11.07 -16.80 -7.44
CA ILE A 117 11.57 -17.03 -6.09
C ILE A 117 12.91 -16.32 -5.96
N ILE A 118 13.01 -15.46 -4.96
CA ILE A 118 14.19 -14.66 -4.66
C ILE A 118 14.73 -15.12 -3.30
N THR A 119 15.97 -15.55 -3.31
CA THR A 119 16.73 -15.80 -2.08
C THR A 119 17.75 -14.67 -1.88
N GLY A 120 18.53 -14.70 -0.81
CA GLY A 120 19.58 -13.70 -0.59
C GLY A 120 20.68 -13.65 -1.67
N SER A 121 20.72 -14.61 -2.61
CA SER A 121 21.80 -14.75 -3.59
C SER A 121 21.34 -15.06 -5.02
N SER A 122 20.09 -15.41 -5.25
CA SER A 122 19.60 -15.84 -6.57
C SER A 122 18.17 -15.46 -6.84
N VAL A 123 17.82 -15.42 -8.11
CA VAL A 123 16.45 -15.26 -8.63
C VAL A 123 16.17 -16.45 -9.54
N THR A 124 15.12 -17.20 -9.23
CA THR A 124 14.71 -18.39 -9.98
C THR A 124 13.28 -18.22 -10.46
N SER A 125 13.03 -18.43 -11.74
CA SER A 125 11.67 -18.39 -12.30
C SER A 125 10.84 -19.57 -11.78
N VAL A 126 9.60 -19.31 -11.41
CA VAL A 126 8.61 -20.36 -11.17
C VAL A 126 8.22 -20.96 -12.52
N THR A 127 8.30 -22.29 -12.61
CA THR A 127 8.03 -23.05 -13.85
C THR A 127 6.85 -24.01 -13.72
N ASP A 128 6.18 -23.97 -12.57
CA ASP A 128 4.97 -24.75 -12.33
C ASP A 128 3.86 -24.31 -13.30
N THR A 129 3.26 -25.25 -14.01
CA THR A 129 2.24 -25.02 -15.03
C THR A 129 0.90 -24.59 -14.44
N ASP A 130 0.69 -24.86 -13.16
CA ASP A 130 -0.53 -24.49 -12.43
C ASP A 130 -0.47 -23.06 -11.86
N PHE A 131 0.65 -22.34 -12.05
CA PHE A 131 0.71 -20.90 -11.79
C PHE A 131 -0.13 -20.14 -12.81
N ALA A 132 -1.31 -19.67 -12.38
CA ALA A 132 -2.30 -18.97 -13.24
C ALA A 132 -1.95 -17.50 -13.55
N GLY A 133 -0.85 -16.98 -13.04
CA GLY A 133 -0.46 -15.58 -13.15
C GLY A 133 -1.08 -14.70 -12.05
N SER A 134 -0.38 -13.63 -11.66
CA SER A 134 -0.90 -12.62 -10.72
C SER A 134 -0.09 -11.34 -10.75
N TYR A 135 -0.75 -10.21 -10.46
CA TYR A 135 -0.12 -8.94 -10.10
C TYR A 135 -0.14 -8.68 -8.59
N LEU A 136 -0.76 -9.57 -7.82
CA LEU A 136 -1.00 -9.43 -6.39
C LEU A 136 -0.49 -10.68 -5.68
N VAL A 137 0.18 -10.48 -4.57
CA VAL A 137 0.61 -11.57 -3.69
C VAL A 137 0.73 -11.08 -2.27
N ASP A 138 0.24 -11.88 -1.32
CA ASP A 138 0.57 -11.71 0.10
C ASP A 138 0.67 -13.09 0.75
N TYR A 139 1.06 -13.15 2.03
CA TYR A 139 1.34 -14.39 2.74
C TYR A 139 0.44 -14.54 3.96
N LEU A 140 -0.27 -15.68 4.03
CA LEU A 140 -1.19 -16.02 5.11
C LEU A 140 -0.93 -17.45 5.62
N ASP A 141 -0.53 -17.58 6.88
CA ASP A 141 -0.49 -18.86 7.62
C ASP A 141 0.18 -20.03 6.86
N GLY A 142 1.22 -19.78 6.12
CA GLY A 142 1.95 -20.81 5.36
C GLY A 142 1.72 -20.76 3.86
N TYR A 143 0.71 -20.07 3.37
CA TYR A 143 0.36 -19.98 1.96
C TYR A 143 0.68 -18.61 1.39
N PHE A 144 1.26 -18.56 0.21
CA PHE A 144 1.19 -17.37 -0.62
C PHE A 144 -0.16 -17.36 -1.32
N VAL A 145 -0.84 -16.23 -1.28
CA VAL A 145 -2.16 -16.04 -1.88
C VAL A 145 -2.03 -15.09 -3.07
N PHE A 146 -2.67 -15.44 -4.17
CA PHE A 146 -2.61 -14.75 -5.44
C PHE A 146 -4.01 -14.50 -5.98
N ALA A 147 -4.23 -13.37 -6.67
CA ALA A 147 -5.46 -13.14 -7.42
C ALA A 147 -5.21 -13.35 -8.92
N ILE A 148 -6.11 -14.07 -9.59
CA ILE A 148 -6.06 -14.23 -11.04
C ILE A 148 -6.42 -12.87 -11.68
N PRO A 149 -5.61 -12.35 -12.63
CA PRO A 149 -5.89 -11.09 -13.27
C PRO A 149 -7.26 -11.05 -13.94
N ASP A 150 -7.94 -9.90 -13.81
CA ASP A 150 -9.25 -9.64 -14.41
C ASP A 150 -10.29 -10.73 -14.07
N SER A 151 -10.32 -11.17 -12.81
CA SER A 151 -11.15 -12.26 -12.33
C SER A 151 -11.55 -12.06 -10.86
N GLN A 152 -12.59 -12.77 -10.45
CA GLN A 152 -13.01 -12.92 -9.05
C GLN A 152 -12.27 -14.05 -8.33
N GLN A 153 -11.42 -14.77 -9.03
CA GLN A 153 -10.74 -15.96 -8.49
C GLN A 153 -9.41 -15.60 -7.84
N PHE A 154 -9.11 -16.32 -6.79
CA PHE A 154 -7.81 -16.33 -6.13
C PHE A 154 -7.40 -17.75 -5.81
N TYR A 155 -6.11 -17.98 -5.68
CA TYR A 155 -5.53 -19.29 -5.44
C TYR A 155 -4.33 -19.19 -4.49
N ILE A 156 -3.88 -20.33 -4.01
CA ILE A 156 -2.80 -20.42 -3.03
C ILE A 156 -1.65 -21.29 -3.55
N SER A 157 -0.47 -21.08 -3.00
CA SER A 157 0.67 -21.97 -3.21
C SER A 157 0.60 -23.19 -2.30
N ALA A 158 1.48 -24.16 -2.52
CA ALA A 158 1.76 -25.17 -1.52
C ALA A 158 2.29 -24.54 -0.23
N ILE A 159 2.11 -25.26 0.89
CA ILE A 159 2.46 -24.73 2.20
C ILE A 159 3.97 -24.42 2.30
N ASN A 160 4.32 -23.19 2.65
CA ASN A 160 5.69 -22.66 2.76
C ASN A 160 6.53 -22.72 1.48
N ASP A 161 5.92 -23.02 0.34
CA ASP A 161 6.59 -23.10 -0.97
C ASP A 161 5.84 -22.28 -2.02
N GLY A 162 6.37 -21.12 -2.36
CA GLY A 162 5.81 -20.22 -3.39
C GLY A 162 6.15 -20.66 -4.84
N SER A 163 6.80 -21.80 -5.04
CA SER A 163 7.15 -22.31 -6.36
C SER A 163 6.29 -23.47 -6.84
N SER A 164 5.39 -23.99 -5.98
CA SER A 164 4.54 -25.14 -6.26
C SER A 164 3.06 -24.80 -6.06
N PHE A 165 2.22 -25.25 -6.98
CA PHE A 165 0.79 -24.97 -7.02
C PHE A 165 -0.01 -26.24 -7.31
N ASP A 166 -1.28 -26.24 -6.95
CA ASP A 166 -2.28 -27.23 -7.37
C ASP A 166 -3.42 -26.49 -8.07
N ALA A 167 -3.78 -26.89 -9.27
CA ALA A 167 -4.85 -26.26 -10.04
C ALA A 167 -6.22 -26.29 -9.36
N LEU A 168 -6.40 -27.12 -8.33
CA LEU A 168 -7.63 -27.23 -7.57
C LEU A 168 -7.64 -26.32 -6.31
N ASP A 169 -6.51 -25.75 -5.94
CA ASP A 169 -6.36 -24.91 -4.75
C ASP A 169 -6.78 -23.44 -5.03
N PHE A 170 -8.03 -23.24 -5.43
CA PHE A 170 -8.58 -21.92 -5.71
C PHE A 170 -9.95 -21.72 -5.08
N ALA A 171 -10.35 -20.45 -4.92
CA ALA A 171 -11.69 -20.03 -4.51
C ALA A 171 -12.11 -18.77 -5.28
N GLN A 172 -13.36 -18.38 -5.09
CA GLN A 172 -13.97 -17.25 -5.75
C GLN A 172 -14.58 -16.27 -4.75
N ALA A 173 -14.32 -14.99 -4.91
CA ALA A 173 -14.99 -13.91 -4.18
C ALA A 173 -16.33 -13.62 -4.83
N GLU A 174 -17.43 -14.06 -4.18
CA GLU A 174 -18.76 -14.10 -4.81
C GLU A 174 -19.76 -13.09 -4.25
N SER A 175 -19.36 -12.27 -3.24
CA SER A 175 -20.31 -11.34 -2.61
C SER A 175 -20.82 -10.28 -3.57
N ASN A 176 -20.02 -9.88 -4.53
CA ASN A 176 -20.38 -8.99 -5.62
C ASN A 176 -19.74 -9.46 -6.92
N LEU A 177 -20.38 -9.11 -8.06
CA LEU A 177 -19.85 -9.40 -9.40
C LEU A 177 -18.84 -8.32 -9.78
N ASP A 178 -17.66 -8.33 -9.12
CA ASP A 178 -16.56 -7.42 -9.44
C ASP A 178 -15.20 -8.12 -9.24
N ASP A 179 -14.29 -7.84 -10.17
CA ASP A 179 -12.98 -8.48 -10.18
C ASP A 179 -12.13 -8.06 -8.98
N ILE A 180 -11.27 -8.96 -8.50
CA ILE A 180 -10.31 -8.68 -7.44
C ILE A 180 -9.24 -7.75 -8.01
N VAL A 181 -9.17 -6.54 -7.48
CA VAL A 181 -8.19 -5.52 -7.87
C VAL A 181 -7.08 -5.33 -6.84
N GLY A 182 -7.30 -5.77 -5.61
CA GLY A 182 -6.33 -5.63 -4.52
C GLY A 182 -6.40 -6.80 -3.56
N LEU A 183 -5.30 -7.07 -2.89
CA LEU A 183 -5.16 -8.15 -1.92
C LEU A 183 -4.18 -7.71 -0.84
N VAL A 184 -4.54 -7.95 0.41
CA VAL A 184 -3.65 -7.73 1.56
C VAL A 184 -4.01 -8.66 2.71
N VAL A 185 -3.03 -9.15 3.42
CA VAL A 185 -3.21 -9.91 4.67
C VAL A 185 -2.98 -8.98 5.85
N ASP A 186 -3.96 -8.90 6.73
CA ASP A 186 -3.85 -8.16 7.98
C ASP A 186 -4.49 -8.96 9.12
N HIS A 187 -3.87 -8.98 10.32
CA HIS A 187 -4.37 -9.72 11.49
C HIS A 187 -4.75 -11.19 11.21
N ARG A 188 -4.00 -11.89 10.35
CA ARG A 188 -4.28 -13.26 9.90
C ARG A 188 -5.61 -13.40 9.13
N GLU A 189 -6.07 -12.33 8.54
CA GLU A 189 -7.20 -12.30 7.63
C GLU A 189 -6.76 -11.79 6.27
N LEU A 190 -7.28 -12.42 5.23
CA LEU A 190 -7.08 -12.03 3.84
C LEU A 190 -8.21 -11.08 3.45
N TRP A 191 -7.85 -9.87 3.05
CA TRP A 191 -8.76 -8.87 2.52
C TRP A 191 -8.65 -8.85 1.01
N LEU A 192 -9.72 -9.22 0.33
CA LEU A 192 -9.87 -9.22 -1.12
C LEU A 192 -10.66 -7.98 -1.53
N PHE A 193 -9.98 -7.06 -2.18
CA PHE A 193 -10.57 -5.80 -2.63
C PHE A 193 -11.07 -5.95 -4.06
N GLY A 194 -12.37 -5.82 -4.26
CA GLY A 194 -12.97 -5.57 -5.56
C GLY A 194 -13.08 -4.09 -5.87
N SER A 195 -13.63 -3.75 -7.02
CA SER A 195 -13.89 -2.36 -7.41
C SER A 195 -15.07 -1.73 -6.69
N LYS A 196 -15.96 -2.53 -6.09
CA LYS A 196 -17.20 -2.11 -5.41
C LYS A 196 -17.35 -2.68 -4.02
N SER A 197 -16.67 -3.77 -3.70
CA SER A 197 -16.78 -4.46 -2.41
C SER A 197 -15.44 -4.97 -1.91
N ILE A 198 -15.41 -5.37 -0.65
CA ILE A 198 -14.26 -6.04 -0.02
C ILE A 198 -14.79 -7.25 0.71
N GLU A 199 -14.21 -8.42 0.43
CA GLU A 199 -14.46 -9.65 1.17
C GLU A 199 -13.31 -9.97 2.11
N ILE A 200 -13.64 -10.57 3.25
CA ILE A 200 -12.65 -10.97 4.24
C ILE A 200 -12.70 -12.48 4.39
N TRP A 201 -11.52 -13.09 4.28
CA TRP A 201 -11.29 -14.52 4.37
C TRP A 201 -10.30 -14.84 5.48
N TYR A 202 -10.32 -16.04 5.99
CA TYR A 202 -9.42 -16.51 7.05
C TYR A 202 -9.04 -17.97 6.82
N ASN A 203 -7.95 -18.40 7.44
CA ASN A 203 -7.53 -19.79 7.41
C ASN A 203 -8.41 -20.61 8.36
N SER A 204 -9.32 -21.42 7.80
CA SER A 204 -10.21 -22.32 8.53
C SER A 204 -9.57 -23.68 8.87
N GLY A 205 -8.43 -23.99 8.21
CA GLY A 205 -7.78 -25.28 8.33
C GLY A 205 -8.53 -26.44 7.67
N ALA A 206 -9.46 -26.15 6.75
CA ALA A 206 -10.16 -27.18 5.98
C ALA A 206 -9.18 -27.94 5.06
N THR A 207 -9.47 -29.21 4.79
CA THR A 207 -8.54 -30.11 4.12
C THR A 207 -8.47 -29.86 2.60
N ASP A 208 -9.61 -29.55 1.98
CA ASP A 208 -9.71 -29.40 0.53
C ASP A 208 -9.21 -28.01 0.08
N PHE A 209 -9.70 -26.96 0.73
CA PHE A 209 -9.22 -25.58 0.54
C PHE A 209 -9.20 -24.88 1.90
N PRO A 210 -8.02 -24.44 2.38
CA PRO A 210 -7.85 -24.01 3.76
C PRO A 210 -8.48 -22.65 4.09
N LEU A 211 -8.81 -21.83 3.10
CA LEU A 211 -9.37 -20.51 3.34
C LEU A 211 -10.90 -20.54 3.24
N ALA A 212 -11.55 -19.85 4.15
CA ALA A 212 -13.00 -19.69 4.18
C ALA A 212 -13.38 -18.21 4.32
N ARG A 213 -14.50 -17.81 3.69
CA ARG A 213 -15.01 -16.46 3.81
C ARG A 213 -15.55 -16.25 5.23
N ARG A 214 -15.29 -15.08 5.77
CA ARG A 214 -15.86 -14.66 7.06
C ARG A 214 -17.30 -14.20 6.85
N ASP A 215 -18.23 -14.91 7.44
CA ASP A 215 -19.66 -14.58 7.37
C ASP A 215 -19.94 -13.19 7.96
N GLY A 216 -20.73 -12.40 7.23
CA GLY A 216 -21.15 -11.06 7.65
C GLY A 216 -20.04 -9.97 7.57
N ALA A 217 -18.85 -10.31 7.09
CA ALA A 217 -17.75 -9.37 6.94
C ALA A 217 -17.53 -9.01 5.46
N VAL A 218 -18.53 -8.38 4.85
CA VAL A 218 -18.46 -7.81 3.49
C VAL A 218 -18.64 -6.31 3.60
N LEU A 219 -17.70 -5.55 3.03
CA LEU A 219 -17.77 -4.10 2.98
C LEU A 219 -18.28 -3.69 1.60
N GLU A 220 -19.33 -2.86 1.56
CA GLU A 220 -19.90 -2.32 0.31
C GLU A 220 -19.15 -1.08 -0.20
N VAL A 221 -17.83 -1.11 -0.07
CA VAL A 221 -16.91 -0.09 -0.54
C VAL A 221 -15.72 -0.77 -1.20
N GLY A 222 -15.50 -0.50 -2.47
CA GLY A 222 -14.39 -1.08 -3.20
C GLY A 222 -13.13 -0.19 -3.21
N CYS A 223 -12.11 -0.67 -3.91
CA CYS A 223 -10.85 0.02 -4.10
C CYS A 223 -10.78 0.67 -5.49
N ALA A 224 -10.44 1.97 -5.54
CA ALA A 224 -10.26 2.71 -6.77
C ALA A 224 -8.83 2.64 -7.31
N ALA A 225 -7.86 2.42 -6.42
CA ALA A 225 -6.43 2.38 -6.73
C ALA A 225 -5.77 1.24 -5.94
N PRO A 226 -5.54 0.08 -6.54
CA PRO A 226 -4.99 -1.09 -5.85
C PRO A 226 -3.67 -0.82 -5.11
N GLN A 227 -2.83 0.03 -5.69
CA GLN A 227 -1.54 0.39 -5.11
C GLN A 227 -1.63 1.43 -3.99
N SER A 228 -2.83 1.89 -3.66
CA SER A 228 -3.08 2.74 -2.49
C SER A 228 -3.33 1.95 -1.20
N ILE A 229 -3.54 0.63 -1.30
CA ILE A 229 -3.75 -0.21 -0.13
C ILE A 229 -2.46 -0.27 0.68
N SER A 230 -2.53 0.09 1.95
CA SER A 230 -1.38 0.07 2.85
C SER A 230 -1.80 -0.18 4.29
N LYS A 231 -0.97 -0.94 5.02
CA LYS A 231 -1.17 -1.19 6.45
C LYS A 231 -0.49 -0.11 7.27
N ALA A 232 -1.22 0.50 8.18
CA ALA A 232 -0.73 1.49 9.13
C ALA A 232 -1.63 1.51 10.37
N ASP A 233 -1.10 1.96 11.49
CA ASP A 233 -1.88 2.16 12.73
C ASP A 233 -2.78 0.96 13.08
N ASN A 234 -2.22 -0.25 12.96
CA ASN A 234 -2.91 -1.52 13.24
C ASN A 234 -4.18 -1.75 12.39
N THR A 235 -4.23 -1.20 11.18
CA THR A 235 -5.37 -1.32 10.26
C THR A 235 -4.97 -1.09 8.80
N ILE A 236 -5.95 -1.06 7.89
CA ILE A 236 -5.75 -0.92 6.46
C ILE A 236 -6.31 0.44 5.99
N PHE A 237 -5.56 1.10 5.13
CA PHE A 237 -5.94 2.34 4.45
C PHE A 237 -5.99 2.11 2.95
N TRP A 238 -6.95 2.75 2.26
CA TRP A 238 -7.05 2.67 0.79
C TRP A 238 -7.78 3.87 0.19
N LEU A 239 -7.58 4.09 -1.08
CA LEU A 239 -8.37 4.99 -1.91
C LEU A 239 -9.50 4.21 -2.55
N GLY A 240 -10.74 4.53 -2.21
CA GLY A 240 -11.93 3.91 -2.76
C GLY A 240 -12.81 4.89 -3.52
N ARG A 241 -13.96 4.42 -3.95
CA ARG A 241 -15.00 5.26 -4.55
C ARG A 241 -16.33 5.00 -3.86
N ASN A 242 -17.09 6.08 -3.64
CA ASN A 242 -18.47 5.93 -3.19
C ASN A 242 -19.40 5.52 -4.36
N ALA A 243 -20.67 5.27 -4.06
CA ALA A 243 -21.66 4.87 -5.04
C ALA A 243 -21.87 5.89 -6.20
N HIS A 244 -21.42 7.13 -6.02
CA HIS A 244 -21.47 8.20 -7.05
C HIS A 244 -20.16 8.34 -7.83
N GLY A 245 -19.19 7.46 -7.62
CA GLY A 245 -17.89 7.47 -8.29
C GLY A 245 -16.89 8.48 -7.75
N GLN A 246 -17.18 9.18 -6.67
CA GLN A 246 -16.27 10.13 -6.04
C GLN A 246 -15.16 9.38 -5.29
N GLY A 247 -13.91 9.79 -5.53
CA GLY A 247 -12.75 9.25 -4.81
C GLY A 247 -12.71 9.72 -3.37
N LEU A 248 -12.63 8.77 -2.44
CA LEU A 248 -12.56 9.00 -0.99
C LEU A 248 -11.47 8.15 -0.40
N VAL A 249 -10.82 8.65 0.64
CA VAL A 249 -9.81 7.86 1.37
C VAL A 249 -10.48 7.23 2.58
N TYR A 250 -10.27 5.93 2.71
CA TYR A 250 -10.85 5.11 3.76
C TYR A 250 -9.80 4.53 4.69
N ARG A 251 -10.22 4.29 5.92
CA ARG A 251 -9.55 3.48 6.93
C ARG A 251 -10.52 2.41 7.40
N ALA A 252 -10.06 1.20 7.60
CA ALA A 252 -10.87 0.19 8.25
C ALA A 252 -10.96 0.46 9.77
N ASP A 253 -12.14 0.29 10.31
CA ASP A 253 -12.37 0.17 11.75
C ASP A 253 -13.05 -1.18 11.96
N GLN A 254 -12.23 -2.20 12.24
CA GLN A 254 -12.62 -3.59 12.08
C GLN A 254 -13.16 -3.82 10.65
N TYR A 255 -14.41 -4.25 10.49
CA TYR A 255 -15.06 -4.45 9.19
C TYR A 255 -15.94 -3.26 8.77
N ASN A 256 -15.71 -2.08 9.31
CA ASN A 256 -16.48 -0.88 9.00
C ASN A 256 -15.56 0.17 8.33
N PRO A 257 -15.80 0.54 7.05
CA PRO A 257 -14.99 1.54 6.38
C PRO A 257 -15.32 2.95 6.89
N GLN A 258 -14.31 3.64 7.42
CA GLN A 258 -14.40 5.03 7.85
C GLN A 258 -13.76 5.95 6.83
N ILE A 259 -14.47 7.01 6.43
CA ILE A 259 -13.93 8.06 5.56
C ILE A 259 -13.02 8.94 6.41
N ILE A 260 -11.77 9.10 5.97
CA ILE A 260 -10.78 9.96 6.61
C ILE A 260 -10.38 11.16 5.75
N SER A 261 -10.78 11.19 4.48
CA SER A 261 -10.56 12.37 3.62
C SER A 261 -11.45 13.53 4.06
N ASN A 262 -10.85 14.72 4.15
CA ASN A 262 -11.62 15.94 4.37
C ASN A 262 -12.16 16.49 3.03
N ARG A 263 -13.12 17.41 3.10
CA ARG A 263 -13.79 17.98 1.93
C ARG A 263 -12.84 18.65 0.93
N GLY A 264 -11.72 19.18 1.39
CA GLY A 264 -10.70 19.78 0.53
C GLY A 264 -9.97 18.71 -0.30
N ILE A 265 -9.54 17.64 0.35
CA ILE A 265 -8.90 16.48 -0.31
C ILE A 265 -9.86 15.82 -1.29
N GLU A 266 -11.12 15.60 -0.90
CA GLU A 266 -12.15 15.01 -1.77
C GLU A 266 -12.38 15.86 -3.04
N TYR A 267 -12.44 17.18 -2.88
CA TYR A 267 -12.60 18.09 -4.00
C TYR A 267 -11.41 18.02 -4.97
N GLU A 268 -10.18 18.03 -4.46
CA GLU A 268 -8.98 17.93 -5.29
C GLU A 268 -8.86 16.57 -5.98
N ILE A 269 -9.13 15.46 -5.28
CA ILE A 269 -9.16 14.11 -5.86
C ILE A 269 -10.21 14.04 -7.00
N GLY A 270 -11.37 14.68 -6.80
CA GLY A 270 -12.43 14.74 -7.82
C GLY A 270 -12.06 15.52 -9.09
N GLN A 271 -11.00 16.34 -9.06
CA GLN A 271 -10.47 17.05 -10.24
C GLN A 271 -9.36 16.28 -10.97
N MET A 272 -8.89 15.16 -10.41
CA MET A 272 -7.80 14.39 -10.99
C MET A 272 -8.26 13.53 -12.15
N PRO A 273 -7.49 13.46 -13.25
CA PRO A 273 -7.90 12.74 -14.46
C PRO A 273 -7.98 11.22 -14.25
N ASP A 274 -7.07 10.66 -13.47
CA ASP A 274 -7.01 9.22 -13.18
C ASP A 274 -6.48 8.99 -11.76
N ILE A 275 -7.39 8.61 -10.87
CA ILE A 275 -7.04 8.26 -9.49
C ILE A 275 -6.64 6.79 -9.34
N GLY A 276 -6.90 5.95 -10.35
CA GLY A 276 -6.58 4.51 -10.31
C GLY A 276 -5.08 4.22 -10.27
N LYS A 277 -4.25 5.18 -10.66
CA LYS A 277 -2.78 5.10 -10.61
C LYS A 277 -2.18 5.62 -9.30
N ALA A 278 -3.00 5.99 -8.35
CA ALA A 278 -2.51 6.42 -7.05
C ALA A 278 -1.75 5.28 -6.35
N THR A 279 -0.72 5.67 -5.61
CA THR A 279 0.14 4.73 -4.89
C THR A 279 0.29 5.18 -3.46
N ALA A 280 0.41 4.24 -2.53
CA ALA A 280 0.66 4.58 -1.15
C ALA A 280 1.69 3.67 -0.48
N PHE A 281 2.19 4.16 0.61
CA PHE A 281 2.93 3.43 1.61
C PHE A 281 2.69 4.06 2.97
N ALA A 282 3.00 3.34 4.03
CA ALA A 282 2.90 3.87 5.37
C ALA A 282 4.19 3.66 6.16
N TYR A 283 4.45 4.55 7.12
CA TYR A 283 5.59 4.44 8.01
C TYR A 283 5.32 5.17 9.32
N GLN A 284 6.10 4.82 10.33
CA GLN A 284 6.03 5.46 11.65
C GLN A 284 7.31 6.23 11.93
N GLN A 285 7.19 7.46 12.40
CA GLN A 285 8.31 8.30 12.76
C GLN A 285 7.94 9.24 13.91
N SER A 286 8.79 9.34 14.92
CA SER A 286 8.64 10.31 16.03
C SER A 286 7.26 10.26 16.73
N GLY A 287 6.69 9.06 16.86
CA GLY A 287 5.36 8.88 17.47
C GLY A 287 4.17 9.06 16.52
N HIS A 288 4.41 9.50 15.30
CA HIS A 288 3.39 9.66 14.26
C HIS A 288 3.34 8.45 13.33
N THR A 289 2.14 8.13 12.84
CA THR A 289 1.91 7.11 11.80
C THR A 289 1.39 7.79 10.55
N PHE A 290 2.20 7.79 9.51
CA PHE A 290 1.90 8.48 8.25
C PHE A 290 1.45 7.49 7.18
N TYR A 291 0.26 7.72 6.60
CA TYR A 291 -0.17 7.13 5.35
C TYR A 291 0.09 8.10 4.21
N VAL A 292 1.04 7.78 3.34
CA VAL A 292 1.50 8.63 2.23
C VAL A 292 0.81 8.20 0.95
N LEU A 293 -0.07 9.05 0.42
CA LEU A 293 -0.86 8.80 -0.78
C LEU A 293 -0.39 9.72 -1.92
N SER A 294 0.20 9.14 -2.94
CA SER A 294 0.75 9.85 -4.10
C SER A 294 -0.10 9.65 -5.34
N PHE A 295 -0.32 10.72 -6.08
CA PHE A 295 -0.99 10.76 -7.37
C PHE A 295 0.03 11.17 -8.44
N PRO A 296 0.73 10.22 -9.08
CA PRO A 296 1.81 10.54 -10.03
C PRO A 296 1.35 11.38 -11.22
N GLU A 297 0.18 11.07 -11.80
CA GLU A 297 -0.39 11.79 -12.94
C GLU A 297 -0.76 13.25 -12.60
N SER A 298 -1.13 13.53 -11.38
CA SER A 298 -1.51 14.87 -10.91
C SER A 298 -0.39 15.58 -10.18
N MET A 299 0.81 14.98 -10.06
CA MET A 299 1.96 15.53 -9.37
C MET A 299 1.62 16.00 -7.94
N ARG A 300 0.90 15.17 -7.18
CA ARG A 300 0.46 15.46 -5.81
C ARG A 300 0.77 14.29 -4.87
N THR A 301 1.12 14.64 -3.64
CA THR A 301 1.23 13.68 -2.54
C THR A 301 0.56 14.27 -1.31
N TYR A 302 -0.49 13.61 -0.86
CA TYR A 302 -1.16 13.87 0.41
C TYR A 302 -0.68 12.89 1.45
N VAL A 303 -0.60 13.34 2.68
CA VAL A 303 -0.20 12.49 3.81
C VAL A 303 -1.22 12.66 4.93
N TYR A 304 -1.76 11.55 5.36
CA TYR A 304 -2.61 11.45 6.53
C TYR A 304 -1.78 11.03 7.74
N ASP A 305 -1.91 11.74 8.81
CA ASP A 305 -1.29 11.41 10.09
C ASP A 305 -2.33 10.74 11.00
N ALA A 306 -2.23 9.42 11.15
CA ALA A 306 -3.18 8.65 11.93
C ALA A 306 -3.09 8.91 13.45
N SER A 307 -2.05 9.61 13.90
CA SER A 307 -1.88 10.00 15.30
C SER A 307 -2.73 11.21 15.70
N ILE A 308 -3.24 11.95 14.70
CA ILE A 308 -4.11 13.11 14.91
C ILE A 308 -5.56 12.65 14.93
N GLN A 309 -6.28 12.92 16.01
CA GLN A 309 -7.66 12.47 16.18
C GLN A 309 -8.66 13.20 15.28
N ASP A 310 -8.43 14.48 14.98
CA ASP A 310 -9.28 15.26 14.09
C ASP A 310 -8.86 15.11 12.63
N PRO A 311 -9.66 14.43 11.79
CA PRO A 311 -9.32 14.21 10.38
C PRO A 311 -9.14 15.50 9.57
N GLU A 312 -9.76 16.60 9.99
CA GLU A 312 -9.60 17.92 9.32
C GLU A 312 -8.18 18.48 9.52
N LEU A 313 -7.51 18.14 10.63
CA LEU A 313 -6.16 18.57 10.96
C LEU A 313 -5.07 17.57 10.57
N ALA A 314 -5.45 16.32 10.31
CA ALA A 314 -4.52 15.20 10.10
C ALA A 314 -3.83 15.21 8.72
N TRP A 315 -4.27 16.02 7.77
CA TRP A 315 -3.75 16.04 6.42
C TRP A 315 -2.68 17.09 6.19
N HIS A 316 -1.64 16.73 5.46
CA HIS A 316 -0.65 17.68 4.93
C HIS A 316 -0.18 17.24 3.55
N VAL A 317 0.53 18.12 2.84
CA VAL A 317 1.10 17.84 1.51
C VAL A 317 2.60 17.64 1.62
N ARG A 318 3.15 16.72 0.81
CA ARG A 318 4.59 16.58 0.64
C ARG A 318 4.98 16.82 -0.80
N GLU A 319 6.01 17.63 -0.97
CA GLU A 319 6.55 18.01 -2.26
C GLU A 319 8.08 17.89 -2.25
N THR A 320 8.65 17.29 -3.28
CA THR A 320 10.07 17.42 -3.58
C THR A 320 10.27 18.67 -4.43
N TYR A 321 11.32 19.43 -4.17
CA TYR A 321 11.62 20.67 -4.89
C TYR A 321 11.50 20.48 -6.42
N ALA A 322 10.79 21.40 -7.07
CA ALA A 322 10.51 21.41 -8.50
C ALA A 322 9.75 20.18 -9.07
N GLN A 323 9.20 19.28 -8.24
CA GLN A 323 8.46 18.10 -8.71
C GLN A 323 6.97 18.09 -8.36
N GLY A 324 6.53 18.97 -7.46
CA GLY A 324 5.10 19.08 -7.06
C GLY A 324 4.56 17.88 -6.27
N ARG A 325 5.27 16.74 -6.22
CA ARG A 325 4.94 15.55 -5.42
C ARG A 325 6.16 15.06 -4.65
N ASP A 326 5.95 14.21 -3.66
CA ASP A 326 7.04 13.43 -3.08
C ASP A 326 7.58 12.44 -4.12
N ARG A 327 8.89 12.31 -4.21
CA ARG A 327 9.55 11.41 -5.17
C ARG A 327 9.58 9.95 -4.73
N ALA A 328 9.28 9.64 -3.46
CA ALA A 328 9.21 8.27 -2.98
C ALA A 328 8.04 7.53 -3.64
N ASN A 329 8.31 6.31 -4.10
CA ASN A 329 7.31 5.44 -4.72
C ASN A 329 6.93 4.24 -3.84
N CYS A 330 7.82 3.82 -2.96
CA CYS A 330 7.63 2.72 -2.02
C CYS A 330 8.48 2.96 -0.78
N HIS A 331 8.26 2.16 0.23
CA HIS A 331 8.94 2.29 1.51
C HIS A 331 9.20 0.91 2.11
N VAL A 332 10.31 0.78 2.82
CA VAL A 332 10.59 -0.34 3.69
C VAL A 332 11.36 0.15 4.93
N PHE A 333 11.03 -0.38 6.09
CA PHE A 333 11.83 -0.15 7.29
C PHE A 333 12.85 -1.28 7.42
N ALA A 334 14.13 -0.92 7.39
CA ALA A 334 15.23 -1.86 7.53
C ALA A 334 16.45 -1.16 8.16
N PHE A 335 17.29 -1.92 8.85
CA PHE A 335 18.53 -1.42 9.46
C PHE A 335 18.33 -0.21 10.41
N GLY A 336 17.15 -0.12 11.05
CA GLY A 336 16.78 1.05 11.85
C GLY A 336 16.53 2.34 11.06
N LYS A 337 16.27 2.24 9.75
CA LYS A 337 16.07 3.36 8.84
C LYS A 337 14.80 3.19 7.99
N HIS A 338 14.22 4.30 7.62
CA HIS A 338 13.19 4.38 6.58
C HIS A 338 13.89 4.52 5.21
N LEU A 339 13.68 3.54 4.33
CA LEU A 339 14.29 3.45 3.01
C LEU A 339 13.24 3.55 1.92
#